data_319321f4df87ca45904edeb31c4eadc1
#
_entry.id   319321f4df87ca45904edeb31c4eadc1
#
_cell.length_a   1.000
_cell.length_b   1.000
_cell.length_c   1.000
_cell.angle_alpha   90.00
_cell.angle_beta   90.00
_cell.angle_gamma   90.00
#
_symmetry.space_group_name_H-M   'P 1'
#
loop_
_entity.id
_entity.type
_entity.pdbx_description
1 polymer ?
#
loop_
_entity_poly.entity_id
_entity_poly.type
_entity_poly.pdbx_seq_one_letter_code
_entity_poly.pdbx_strand_id
1 'polypeptide(L)'
;MKRPLILLVVLVVAISLVAGCVGEVKTYTDSGQAISIGVNQEFVIALGSNPTTGYGWQESLDQTVLELVEKTYKPGEKAKQGAVGAGGVEFFRFKALKTGKTEITLVYKRPWEEEAVDQKVFTVTIK
;
A
#
# COMPACT_ATOMS: atom_id res chain seq x y z
N MET A 1 19.92 -46.75 5.38
CA MET A 1 18.47 -46.58 5.53
C MET A 1 18.09 -45.25 6.23
N LYS A 2 18.91 -44.73 7.13
CA LYS A 2 18.61 -43.45 7.78
C LYS A 2 18.99 -42.22 6.96
N ARG A 3 19.91 -42.34 6.01
CA ARG A 3 20.39 -41.25 5.18
C ARG A 3 19.37 -40.61 4.24
N PRO A 4 18.50 -41.38 3.53
CA PRO A 4 17.51 -40.76 2.65
C PRO A 4 16.43 -39.95 3.39
N LEU A 5 16.10 -40.36 4.62
CA LEU A 5 15.15 -39.60 5.45
C LEU A 5 15.68 -38.24 5.88
N ILE A 6 16.97 -38.16 6.23
CA ILE A 6 17.62 -36.91 6.64
C ILE A 6 17.69 -35.94 5.44
N LEU A 7 18.01 -36.43 4.25
CA LEU A 7 18.04 -35.63 3.04
C LEU A 7 16.68 -35.05 2.69
N LEU A 8 15.62 -35.85 2.86
CA LEU A 8 14.25 -35.41 2.60
C LEU A 8 13.83 -34.28 3.55
N VAL A 9 14.18 -34.40 4.84
CA VAL A 9 13.87 -33.39 5.86
C VAL A 9 14.58 -32.08 5.56
N VAL A 10 15.85 -32.13 5.16
CA VAL A 10 16.63 -30.94 4.80
C VAL A 10 16.01 -30.23 3.58
N LEU A 11 15.56 -30.96 2.59
CA LEU A 11 14.93 -30.42 1.41
C LEU A 11 13.62 -29.69 1.74
N VAL A 12 12.80 -30.25 2.63
CA VAL A 12 11.53 -29.63 3.05
C VAL A 12 11.78 -28.32 3.81
N VAL A 13 12.79 -28.29 4.67
CA VAL A 13 13.16 -27.08 5.42
C VAL A 13 13.64 -25.98 4.47
N ALA A 14 14.44 -26.34 3.46
CA ALA A 14 14.91 -25.36 2.46
C ALA A 14 13.74 -24.74 1.66
N ILE A 15 12.75 -25.53 1.27
CA ILE A 15 11.56 -25.05 0.56
C ILE A 15 10.74 -24.11 1.46
N SER A 16 10.61 -24.41 2.74
CA SER A 16 9.88 -23.57 3.70
C SER A 16 10.53 -22.20 3.86
N LEU A 17 11.85 -22.14 3.88
CA LEU A 17 12.62 -20.89 3.97
C LEU A 17 12.41 -20.01 2.74
N VAL A 18 12.42 -20.58 1.54
CA VAL A 18 12.17 -19.85 0.29
C VAL A 18 10.74 -19.30 0.25
N ALA A 19 9.76 -20.07 0.67
CA ALA A 19 8.37 -19.63 0.70
C ALA A 19 8.14 -18.48 1.69
N GLY A 20 8.89 -18.42 2.81
CA GLY A 20 8.80 -17.34 3.79
C GLY A 20 9.39 -16.01 3.35
N CYS A 21 10.18 -15.97 2.28
CA CYS A 21 10.85 -14.76 1.79
C CYS A 21 10.08 -14.02 0.69
N VAL A 22 8.98 -14.58 0.18
CA VAL A 22 8.24 -14.03 -0.97
C VAL A 22 6.94 -13.36 -0.51
N GLY A 23 6.78 -12.09 -0.87
CA GLY A 23 5.47 -11.45 -0.92
C GLY A 23 4.97 -10.73 0.32
N GLU A 24 5.86 -10.18 1.14
CA GLU A 24 5.40 -9.31 2.22
C GLU A 24 5.05 -7.94 1.67
N VAL A 25 3.77 -7.54 1.77
CA VAL A 25 3.28 -6.23 1.35
C VAL A 25 3.33 -5.28 2.52
N LYS A 26 4.13 -4.22 2.40
CA LYS A 26 4.26 -3.20 3.44
C LYS A 26 3.21 -2.13 3.29
N THR A 27 2.74 -1.60 4.42
CA THR A 27 1.80 -0.49 4.48
C THR A 27 2.49 0.75 5.03
N TYR A 28 2.33 1.86 4.33
CA TYR A 28 2.90 3.16 4.70
C TYR A 28 1.76 4.11 5.07
N THR A 29 1.93 4.84 6.15
CA THR A 29 0.91 5.74 6.69
C THR A 29 1.37 7.19 6.75
N ASP A 30 2.65 7.45 6.56
CA ASP A 30 3.25 8.78 6.70
C ASP A 30 4.15 9.09 5.51
N SER A 31 3.99 10.27 4.92
CA SER A 31 4.80 10.76 3.81
C SER A 31 6.28 10.94 4.16
N GLY A 32 6.63 10.98 5.45
CA GLY A 32 8.03 10.99 5.89
C GLY A 32 8.75 9.66 5.69
N GLN A 33 8.00 8.57 5.44
CA GLN A 33 8.57 7.26 5.20
C GLN A 33 9.03 7.12 3.75
N ALA A 34 10.31 6.78 3.55
CA ALA A 34 10.82 6.49 2.21
C ALA A 34 10.39 5.07 1.79
N ILE A 35 9.85 4.96 0.59
CA ILE A 35 9.40 3.68 0.04
C ILE A 35 10.48 3.15 -0.89
N SER A 36 11.00 1.96 -0.59
CA SER A 36 11.97 1.26 -1.41
C SER A 36 11.42 -0.12 -1.75
N ILE A 37 11.34 -0.45 -3.03
CA ILE A 37 10.63 -1.63 -3.51
C ILE A 37 11.27 -2.17 -4.78
N GLY A 38 11.12 -3.46 -5.03
CA GLY A 38 11.56 -4.10 -6.27
C GLY A 38 10.49 -4.08 -7.36
N VAL A 39 10.90 -4.26 -8.60
CA VAL A 39 10.00 -4.40 -9.74
C VAL A 39 9.04 -5.58 -9.51
N ASN A 40 7.77 -5.39 -9.86
CA ASN A 40 6.66 -6.34 -9.68
C ASN A 40 6.21 -6.53 -8.23
N GLN A 41 6.82 -5.86 -7.27
CA GLN A 41 6.36 -5.89 -5.89
C GLN A 41 5.26 -4.85 -5.66
N GLU A 42 4.46 -5.08 -4.62
CA GLU A 42 3.35 -4.22 -4.25
C GLU A 42 3.57 -3.62 -2.87
N PHE A 43 2.97 -2.45 -2.66
CA PHE A 43 2.91 -1.80 -1.36
C PHE A 43 1.57 -1.08 -1.22
N VAL A 44 1.23 -0.71 0.01
CA VAL A 44 -0.02 -0.05 0.35
C VAL A 44 0.25 1.28 1.03
N ILE A 45 -0.49 2.31 0.67
CA ILE A 45 -0.57 3.57 1.42
C ILE A 45 -1.94 3.62 2.08
N ALA A 46 -1.96 3.85 3.39
CA ALA A 46 -3.18 3.92 4.18
C ALA A 46 -3.30 5.31 4.80
N LEU A 47 -4.38 6.03 4.50
CA LEU A 47 -4.60 7.39 4.97
C LEU A 47 -5.98 7.53 5.59
N GLY A 48 -6.04 8.23 6.72
CA GLY A 48 -7.31 8.55 7.37
C GLY A 48 -8.20 9.37 6.45
N SER A 49 -9.48 9.06 6.40
CA SER A 49 -10.44 9.72 5.53
C SER A 49 -11.83 9.72 6.15
N ASN A 50 -12.60 10.74 5.85
CA ASN A 50 -14.00 10.80 6.24
C ASN A 50 -14.88 11.15 5.04
N PRO A 51 -15.33 10.15 4.25
CA PRO A 51 -16.11 10.39 3.06
C PRO A 51 -17.48 11.01 3.32
N THR A 52 -17.99 10.95 4.55
CA THR A 52 -19.28 11.57 4.91
C THR A 52 -19.25 13.09 4.75
N THR A 53 -18.06 13.69 4.77
CA THR A 53 -17.86 15.13 4.55
C THR A 53 -17.71 15.51 3.08
N GLY A 54 -17.69 14.54 2.20
CA GLY A 54 -17.43 14.73 0.76
C GLY A 54 -15.94 14.73 0.42
N TYR A 55 -15.05 14.74 1.40
CA TYR A 55 -13.61 14.70 1.19
C TYR A 55 -13.11 13.30 0.87
N GLY A 56 -12.11 13.22 0.03
CA GLY A 56 -11.43 11.97 -0.28
C GLY A 56 -10.02 12.25 -0.78
N TRP A 57 -9.18 11.23 -0.74
CA TRP A 57 -7.82 11.29 -1.26
C TRP A 57 -7.82 10.97 -2.75
N GLN A 58 -7.17 11.84 -3.52
CA GLN A 58 -7.00 11.66 -4.95
C GLN A 58 -5.52 11.49 -5.24
N GLU A 59 -5.18 10.40 -5.94
CA GLU A 59 -3.82 10.05 -6.29
C GLU A 59 -3.38 10.67 -7.62
N SER A 60 -2.12 11.06 -7.69
CA SER A 60 -1.44 11.46 -8.92
C SER A 60 -0.08 10.78 -8.95
N LEU A 61 0.20 10.04 -10.01
CA LEU A 61 1.41 9.25 -10.14
C LEU A 61 1.78 9.06 -11.61
N ASP A 62 3.04 8.68 -11.84
CA ASP A 62 3.50 8.29 -13.16
C ASP A 62 3.09 6.83 -13.43
N GLN A 63 2.08 6.65 -14.25
CA GLN A 63 1.50 5.34 -14.56
C GLN A 63 2.43 4.45 -15.40
N THR A 64 3.51 5.00 -15.92
CA THR A 64 4.52 4.19 -16.61
C THR A 64 5.47 3.47 -15.66
N VAL A 65 5.54 3.93 -14.41
CA VAL A 65 6.45 3.43 -13.37
C VAL A 65 5.71 2.67 -12.29
N LEU A 66 4.53 3.14 -11.92
CA LEU A 66 3.67 2.56 -10.89
C LEU A 66 2.26 2.37 -11.41
N GLU A 67 1.61 1.32 -10.95
CA GLU A 67 0.20 1.04 -11.24
C GLU A 67 -0.60 1.07 -9.94
N LEU A 68 -1.73 1.79 -9.93
CA LEU A 68 -2.71 1.69 -8.85
C LEU A 68 -3.54 0.43 -9.10
N VAL A 69 -3.32 -0.60 -8.27
CA VAL A 69 -3.97 -1.91 -8.41
C VAL A 69 -5.36 -1.91 -7.78
N GLU A 70 -5.47 -1.27 -6.62
CA GLU A 70 -6.72 -1.27 -5.85
C GLU A 70 -6.81 -0.03 -4.98
N LYS A 71 -8.03 0.49 -4.86
CA LYS A 71 -8.36 1.60 -3.97
C LYS A 71 -9.60 1.23 -3.19
N THR A 72 -9.48 1.13 -1.86
CA THR A 72 -10.58 0.72 -0.99
C THR A 72 -10.70 1.64 0.20
N TYR A 73 -11.89 1.64 0.81
CA TYR A 73 -12.16 2.38 2.04
C TYR A 73 -12.67 1.40 3.08
N LYS A 74 -12.15 1.51 4.31
CA LYS A 74 -12.66 0.75 5.46
C LYS A 74 -13.12 1.72 6.54
N PRO A 75 -14.39 1.66 6.94
CA PRO A 75 -14.88 2.47 8.05
C PRO A 75 -14.19 2.08 9.35
N GLY A 76 -13.97 3.08 10.22
CA GLY A 76 -13.42 2.85 11.56
C GLY A 76 -14.44 2.19 12.49
N GLU A 77 -13.99 1.80 13.67
CA GLU A 77 -14.83 1.10 14.66
C GLU A 77 -16.09 1.91 15.06
N LYS A 78 -15.95 3.21 15.22
CA LYS A 78 -17.09 4.07 15.58
C LYS A 78 -18.14 4.11 14.47
N ALA A 79 -17.72 4.14 13.22
CA ALA A 79 -18.62 4.11 12.07
C ALA A 79 -19.35 2.77 11.98
N LYS A 80 -18.67 1.66 12.25
CA LYS A 80 -19.26 0.33 12.29
C LYS A 80 -20.30 0.19 13.39
N GLN A 81 -20.15 0.93 14.48
CA GLN A 81 -21.09 0.96 15.59
C GLN A 81 -22.26 1.91 15.36
N GLY A 82 -22.37 2.51 14.17
CA GLY A 82 -23.48 3.37 13.79
C GLY A 82 -23.28 4.85 14.08
N ALA A 83 -22.08 5.28 14.47
CA ALA A 83 -21.79 6.70 14.68
C ALA A 83 -21.81 7.46 13.35
N VAL A 84 -22.63 8.52 13.28
CA VAL A 84 -22.74 9.36 12.10
C VAL A 84 -21.54 10.29 12.02
N GLY A 85 -20.95 10.41 10.82
CA GLY A 85 -19.81 11.29 10.57
C GLY A 85 -18.46 10.75 11.03
N ALA A 86 -18.42 9.52 11.54
CA ALA A 86 -17.16 8.89 11.90
C ALA A 86 -16.38 8.47 10.66
N GLY A 87 -15.07 8.73 10.66
CA GLY A 87 -14.19 8.40 9.53
C GLY A 87 -13.68 6.98 9.54
N GLY A 88 -12.77 6.70 8.63
CA GLY A 88 -12.09 5.43 8.49
C GLY A 88 -10.76 5.63 7.78
N VAL A 89 -10.37 4.66 6.97
CA VAL A 89 -9.08 4.65 6.29
C VAL A 89 -9.27 4.31 4.81
N GLU A 90 -8.64 5.10 3.93
CA GLU A 90 -8.52 4.76 2.52
C GLU A 90 -7.20 4.02 2.30
N PHE A 91 -7.27 2.93 1.55
CA PHE A 91 -6.12 2.09 1.20
C PHE A 91 -5.88 2.18 -0.30
N PHE A 92 -4.63 2.46 -0.66
CA PHE A 92 -4.17 2.51 -2.04
C PHE A 92 -3.10 1.44 -2.22
N ARG A 93 -3.36 0.46 -3.07
CA ARG A 93 -2.38 -0.59 -3.38
C ARG A 93 -1.73 -0.29 -4.71
N PHE A 94 -0.41 -0.21 -4.72
CA PHE A 94 0.40 0.09 -5.89
C PHE A 94 1.31 -1.08 -6.22
N LYS A 95 1.59 -1.23 -7.52
CA LYS A 95 2.56 -2.19 -8.02
C LYS A 95 3.66 -1.46 -8.78
N ALA A 96 4.91 -1.80 -8.51
CA ALA A 96 6.07 -1.25 -9.22
C ALA A 96 6.22 -1.93 -10.58
N LEU A 97 6.30 -1.13 -11.65
CA LEU A 97 6.35 -1.63 -13.03
C LEU A 97 7.78 -1.65 -13.59
N LYS A 98 8.59 -0.66 -13.26
CA LYS A 98 9.98 -0.58 -13.74
C LYS A 98 10.87 0.17 -12.75
N THR A 99 12.18 -0.05 -12.88
CA THR A 99 13.21 0.61 -12.07
C THR A 99 13.19 2.12 -12.26
N GLY A 100 13.38 2.86 -11.16
CA GLY A 100 13.49 4.31 -11.17
C GLY A 100 13.06 4.94 -9.87
N LYS A 101 13.09 6.26 -9.84
CA LYS A 101 12.58 7.06 -8.72
C LYS A 101 11.35 7.81 -9.18
N THR A 102 10.32 7.85 -8.34
CA THR A 102 9.09 8.55 -8.64
C THR A 102 8.43 9.05 -7.36
N GLU A 103 7.40 9.86 -7.52
CA GLU A 103 6.61 10.36 -6.40
C GLU A 103 5.15 10.04 -6.62
N ILE A 104 4.45 9.78 -5.52
CA ILE A 104 3.00 9.68 -5.49
C ILE A 104 2.49 10.89 -4.71
N THR A 105 1.66 11.71 -5.35
CA THR A 105 1.02 12.83 -4.68
C THR A 105 -0.42 12.47 -4.38
N LEU A 106 -0.82 12.64 -3.12
CA LEU A 106 -2.18 12.40 -2.66
C LEU A 106 -2.71 13.71 -2.10
N VAL A 107 -3.84 14.17 -2.64
CA VAL A 107 -4.50 15.40 -2.19
C VAL A 107 -5.85 15.08 -1.58
N TYR A 108 -6.13 15.69 -0.44
CA TYR A 108 -7.40 15.51 0.27
C TYR A 108 -8.31 16.69 -0.05
N LYS A 109 -9.35 16.43 -0.82
CA LYS A 109 -10.26 17.49 -1.27
C LYS A 109 -11.63 16.92 -1.61
N ARG A 110 -12.60 17.81 -1.76
CA ARG A 110 -13.89 17.49 -2.35
C ARG A 110 -13.78 17.57 -3.89
N PRO A 111 -14.49 16.69 -4.65
CA PRO A 111 -14.37 16.67 -6.12
C PRO A 111 -14.76 17.98 -6.81
N TRP A 112 -15.65 18.76 -6.20
CA TRP A 112 -16.12 20.04 -6.76
C TRP A 112 -15.29 21.26 -6.35
N GLU A 113 -14.31 21.07 -5.47
CA GLU A 113 -13.42 22.14 -5.02
C GLU A 113 -12.05 21.99 -5.69
N GLU A 114 -11.43 23.14 -6.04
CA GLU A 114 -10.11 23.12 -6.66
C GLU A 114 -8.99 23.00 -5.64
N GLU A 115 -9.18 23.58 -4.45
CA GLU A 115 -8.16 23.58 -3.41
C GLU A 115 -8.25 22.35 -2.51
N ALA A 116 -7.10 21.71 -2.28
CA ALA A 116 -6.97 20.64 -1.32
C ALA A 116 -6.78 21.19 0.09
N VAL A 117 -7.36 20.52 1.09
CA VAL A 117 -7.17 20.88 2.50
C VAL A 117 -5.96 20.16 3.09
N ASP A 118 -5.45 19.14 2.44
CA ASP A 118 -4.24 18.42 2.82
C ASP A 118 -3.57 17.82 1.58
N GLN A 119 -2.27 17.62 1.66
CA GLN A 119 -1.49 17.02 0.59
C GLN A 119 -0.35 16.20 1.18
N LYS A 120 -0.14 15.02 0.63
CA LYS A 120 0.97 14.15 1.02
C LYS A 120 1.72 13.69 -0.23
N VAL A 121 3.04 13.72 -0.16
CA VAL A 121 3.92 13.27 -1.24
C VAL A 121 4.78 12.13 -0.72
N PHE A 122 4.70 10.99 -1.38
CA PHE A 122 5.50 9.81 -1.05
C PHE A 122 6.57 9.62 -2.12
N THR A 123 7.82 9.51 -1.70
CA THR A 123 8.94 9.23 -2.60
C THR A 123 9.14 7.74 -2.69
N VAL A 124 9.19 7.21 -3.91
CA VAL A 124 9.30 5.77 -4.19
C VAL A 124 10.56 5.51 -5.01
N THR A 125 11.40 4.62 -4.52
CA THR A 125 12.58 4.12 -5.23
C THR A 125 12.33 2.67 -5.63
N ILE A 126 12.38 2.39 -6.92
CA ILE A 126 12.17 1.04 -7.47
C ILE A 126 13.52 0.51 -7.97
N LYS A 127 13.93 -0.60 -7.41
CA LYS A 127 15.22 -1.21 -7.70
C LYS A 127 15.12 -2.34 -8.72
#